data_9a839215026cff4183544c9db320e008
#
_entry.id   9a839215026cff4183544c9db320e008
#
_cell.length_a   1.000
_cell.length_b   1.000
_cell.length_c   1.000
_cell.angle_alpha   90.00
_cell.angle_beta   90.00
_cell.angle_gamma   90.00
#
_symmetry.space_group_name_H-M   'P 1'
#
loop_
_entity.id
_entity.type
_entity.pdbx_description
1 polymer ?
#
loop_
_entity_poly.entity_id
_entity_poly.type
_entity_poly.pdbx_seq_one_letter_code
_entity_poly.pdbx_strand_id
1 'polypeptide(L)'
;EDQNDFDGDGIGDVCDDDIDGDGVLNADDNCPETPLNITVDVNGCPVFTLPPTNNKVSVTSASCIGTTNGSIGLSIEDTSYAYSVSISGQDDPFTLGGETKTASVTGLGTGTYSVCFKVDGQEAYEQCFEVNIAEPKALSVFIDVDNDNRTTSMQLSGSSTYNVEVNGQRYN
;
A
#
# COMPACT_ATOMS: atom_id res chain seq x y z
N GLU A 1 -19.10 -50.33 1.23
CA GLU A 1 -18.75 -49.69 2.52
C GLU A 1 -18.41 -48.26 2.16
N ASP A 2 -19.23 -47.39 2.67
CA ASP A 2 -19.15 -45.97 2.38
C ASP A 2 -17.98 -45.42 3.20
N GLN A 3 -16.80 -45.32 2.60
CA GLN A 3 -15.68 -44.60 3.20
C GLN A 3 -15.75 -43.17 2.71
N ASN A 4 -16.03 -42.30 3.64
CA ASN A 4 -15.90 -40.87 3.38
C ASN A 4 -14.40 -40.56 3.18
N ASP A 5 -14.09 -39.74 2.22
CA ASP A 5 -12.75 -39.31 1.85
C ASP A 5 -12.92 -37.81 1.53
N PHE A 6 -12.71 -36.97 2.56
CA PHE A 6 -13.11 -35.57 2.55
C PHE A 6 -12.24 -34.72 1.60
N ASP A 7 -10.93 -34.96 1.58
CA ASP A 7 -9.97 -34.22 0.74
C ASP A 7 -9.74 -34.88 -0.63
N GLY A 8 -10.16 -36.16 -0.80
CA GLY A 8 -10.08 -36.86 -2.07
C GLY A 8 -8.70 -37.43 -2.38
N ASP A 9 -7.85 -37.67 -1.39
CA ASP A 9 -6.48 -38.16 -1.56
C ASP A 9 -6.43 -39.72 -1.76
N GLY A 10 -7.53 -40.41 -1.48
CA GLY A 10 -7.69 -41.84 -1.60
C GLY A 10 -7.51 -42.62 -0.30
N ILE A 11 -7.28 -41.93 0.80
CA ILE A 11 -7.33 -42.48 2.17
C ILE A 11 -8.69 -42.10 2.76
N GLY A 12 -9.42 -43.05 3.33
CA GLY A 12 -10.71 -42.71 3.95
C GLY A 12 -10.52 -42.08 5.33
N ASP A 13 -11.40 -41.12 5.69
CA ASP A 13 -11.34 -40.29 6.91
C ASP A 13 -10.99 -41.05 8.19
N VAL A 14 -11.41 -42.31 8.31
CA VAL A 14 -11.16 -43.16 9.49
C VAL A 14 -9.70 -43.58 9.63
N CYS A 15 -8.95 -43.58 8.54
CA CYS A 15 -7.54 -43.99 8.46
C CYS A 15 -6.61 -42.83 8.10
N ASP A 16 -7.16 -41.63 7.96
CA ASP A 16 -6.45 -40.45 7.57
C ASP A 16 -5.97 -39.65 8.79
N ASP A 17 -4.69 -39.28 8.77
CA ASP A 17 -4.08 -38.45 9.82
C ASP A 17 -4.30 -36.94 9.57
N ASP A 18 -4.80 -36.53 8.35
CA ASP A 18 -5.07 -35.16 7.93
C ASP A 18 -6.32 -35.17 7.01
N ILE A 19 -7.50 -35.27 7.62
CA ILE A 19 -8.80 -35.57 6.97
C ILE A 19 -9.15 -34.55 5.88
N ASP A 20 -8.81 -33.28 6.05
CA ASP A 20 -9.18 -32.22 5.11
C ASP A 20 -8.01 -31.76 4.20
N GLY A 21 -6.83 -32.36 4.38
CA GLY A 21 -5.66 -32.13 3.53
C GLY A 21 -5.12 -30.72 3.58
N ASP A 22 -5.35 -29.98 4.68
CA ASP A 22 -4.92 -28.60 4.83
C ASP A 22 -3.46 -28.47 5.30
N GLY A 23 -2.83 -29.58 5.69
CA GLY A 23 -1.45 -29.69 6.14
C GLY A 23 -1.27 -29.62 7.66
N VAL A 24 -2.37 -29.59 8.42
CA VAL A 24 -2.37 -29.69 9.89
C VAL A 24 -2.99 -31.03 10.29
N LEU A 25 -2.23 -31.87 11.01
CA LEU A 25 -2.72 -33.19 11.39
C LEU A 25 -3.94 -33.12 12.31
N ASN A 26 -4.88 -34.06 12.20
CA ASN A 26 -6.13 -34.11 13.00
C ASN A 26 -5.92 -33.89 14.50
N ALA A 27 -4.77 -34.30 15.04
CA ALA A 27 -4.47 -34.18 16.48
C ALA A 27 -4.22 -32.75 16.92
N ASP A 28 -3.75 -31.88 16.00
CA ASP A 28 -3.39 -30.48 16.24
C ASP A 28 -4.37 -29.53 15.56
N ASP A 29 -5.31 -30.07 14.75
CA ASP A 29 -6.28 -29.31 13.99
C ASP A 29 -7.54 -29.00 14.79
N ASN A 30 -7.88 -27.71 14.83
CA ASN A 30 -9.10 -27.20 15.47
C ASN A 30 -10.28 -27.06 14.49
N CYS A 31 -10.04 -27.18 13.20
CA CYS A 31 -11.01 -26.98 12.13
C CYS A 31 -10.98 -28.14 11.09
N PRO A 32 -11.25 -29.39 11.49
CA PRO A 32 -10.97 -30.64 10.74
C PRO A 32 -11.88 -30.87 9.51
N GLU A 33 -12.57 -29.87 9.03
CA GLU A 33 -13.40 -29.86 7.82
C GLU A 33 -13.16 -28.57 7.01
N THR A 34 -11.93 -28.08 6.96
CA THR A 34 -11.56 -26.93 6.16
C THR A 34 -11.66 -27.25 4.67
N PRO A 35 -12.33 -26.44 3.85
CA PRO A 35 -12.42 -26.69 2.42
C PRO A 35 -11.05 -26.67 1.74
N LEU A 36 -10.85 -27.56 0.77
CA LEU A 36 -9.61 -27.65 -0.01
C LEU A 36 -9.16 -26.30 -0.60
N ASN A 37 -7.84 -26.07 -0.63
CA ASN A 37 -7.20 -24.87 -1.16
C ASN A 37 -7.49 -23.59 -0.39
N ILE A 38 -7.97 -23.66 0.82
CA ILE A 38 -8.05 -22.52 1.74
C ILE A 38 -6.72 -22.38 2.48
N THR A 39 -6.25 -21.15 2.67
CA THR A 39 -5.10 -20.89 3.53
C THR A 39 -5.53 -21.00 4.98
N VAL A 40 -4.80 -21.77 5.76
CA VAL A 40 -5.08 -21.99 7.19
C VAL A 40 -3.97 -21.43 8.09
N ASP A 41 -4.28 -21.25 9.35
CA ASP A 41 -3.32 -20.94 10.39
C ASP A 41 -2.64 -22.22 10.94
N VAL A 42 -1.80 -22.07 11.97
CA VAL A 42 -1.06 -23.19 12.59
C VAL A 42 -1.97 -24.21 13.30
N ASN A 43 -3.25 -23.92 13.42
CA ASN A 43 -4.25 -24.79 14.04
C ASN A 43 -5.27 -25.33 13.03
N GLY A 44 -4.99 -25.26 11.72
CA GLY A 44 -5.88 -25.78 10.67
C GLY A 44 -7.10 -24.90 10.38
N CYS A 45 -7.21 -23.70 10.97
CA CYS A 45 -8.39 -22.85 10.78
C CYS A 45 -8.21 -21.85 9.64
N PRO A 46 -9.27 -21.65 8.81
CA PRO A 46 -9.23 -20.72 7.68
C PRO A 46 -8.80 -19.31 8.05
N VAL A 47 -7.79 -18.79 7.34
CA VAL A 47 -7.33 -17.39 7.47
C VAL A 47 -7.92 -16.55 6.34
N PHE A 48 -8.58 -15.45 6.71
CA PHE A 48 -9.05 -14.50 5.71
C PHE A 48 -7.89 -13.84 4.99
N THR A 49 -7.89 -13.90 3.67
CA THR A 49 -6.88 -13.25 2.82
C THR A 49 -7.54 -12.54 1.65
N LEU A 50 -6.91 -11.47 1.20
CA LEU A 50 -7.26 -10.76 -0.03
C LEU A 50 -6.10 -10.84 -1.03
N PRO A 51 -6.38 -10.75 -2.34
CA PRO A 51 -5.33 -10.63 -3.35
C PRO A 51 -4.39 -9.46 -3.02
N PRO A 52 -3.07 -9.60 -3.22
CA PRO A 52 -2.10 -8.54 -2.90
C PRO A 52 -2.35 -7.21 -3.62
N THR A 53 -3.09 -7.26 -4.74
CA THR A 53 -3.46 -6.10 -5.55
C THR A 53 -4.76 -5.43 -5.12
N ASN A 54 -5.47 -5.99 -4.13
CA ASN A 54 -6.78 -5.49 -3.72
C ASN A 54 -6.71 -4.06 -3.16
N ASN A 55 -5.77 -3.83 -2.25
CA ASN A 55 -5.59 -2.54 -1.60
C ASN A 55 -4.46 -1.77 -2.29
N LYS A 56 -4.73 -0.53 -2.67
CA LYS A 56 -3.75 0.34 -3.35
C LYS A 56 -3.69 1.70 -2.68
N VAL A 57 -2.47 2.18 -2.52
CA VAL A 57 -2.16 3.51 -2.00
C VAL A 57 -1.38 4.27 -3.05
N SER A 58 -1.80 5.48 -3.35
CA SER A 58 -1.10 6.42 -4.24
C SER A 58 -0.72 7.68 -3.48
N VAL A 59 0.40 8.30 -3.86
CA VAL A 59 0.91 9.49 -3.19
C VAL A 59 1.16 10.60 -4.20
N THR A 60 0.75 11.81 -3.84
CA THR A 60 1.18 13.03 -4.54
C THR A 60 2.05 13.85 -3.59
N SER A 61 3.27 14.11 -4.00
CA SER A 61 4.23 14.89 -3.21
C SER A 61 3.85 16.37 -3.12
N ALA A 62 4.38 17.07 -2.13
CA ALA A 62 4.23 18.52 -2.03
C ALA A 62 4.84 19.22 -3.25
N SER A 63 4.18 20.26 -3.76
CA SER A 63 4.63 20.98 -4.96
C SER A 63 5.64 22.08 -4.67
N CYS A 64 5.70 22.58 -3.43
CA CYS A 64 6.62 23.62 -2.99
C CYS A 64 7.17 23.28 -1.60
N ILE A 65 8.36 23.81 -1.31
CA ILE A 65 9.01 23.66 0.00
C ILE A 65 8.14 24.28 1.09
N GLY A 66 7.98 23.55 2.20
CA GLY A 66 7.21 24.01 3.37
C GLY A 66 5.70 24.08 3.16
N THR A 67 5.18 23.52 2.05
CA THR A 67 3.73 23.49 1.81
C THR A 67 3.11 22.17 2.28
N THR A 68 1.85 22.25 2.70
CA THR A 68 1.04 21.11 3.11
C THR A 68 0.00 20.79 2.03
N ASN A 69 0.47 20.54 0.80
CA ASN A 69 -0.40 20.25 -0.34
C ASN A 69 -0.18 18.85 -0.94
N GLY A 70 0.51 17.98 -0.21
CA GLY A 70 0.59 16.57 -0.53
C GLY A 70 -0.74 15.86 -0.35
N SER A 71 -0.88 14.70 -0.96
CA SER A 71 -2.09 13.88 -0.82
C SER A 71 -1.79 12.39 -0.86
N ILE A 72 -2.68 11.61 -0.23
CA ILE A 72 -2.71 10.16 -0.28
C ILE A 72 -4.05 9.74 -0.86
N GLY A 73 -4.02 8.95 -1.92
CA GLY A 73 -5.20 8.30 -2.50
C GLY A 73 -5.27 6.84 -2.09
N LEU A 74 -6.47 6.39 -1.75
CA LEU A 74 -6.80 5.04 -1.33
C LEU A 74 -7.70 4.40 -2.37
N SER A 75 -7.50 3.13 -2.68
CA SER A 75 -8.42 2.38 -3.53
C SER A 75 -8.42 0.89 -3.20
N ILE A 76 -9.57 0.26 -3.44
CA ILE A 76 -9.81 -1.17 -3.31
C ILE A 76 -10.36 -1.74 -4.63
N GLU A 77 -10.12 -3.02 -4.90
CA GLU A 77 -10.70 -3.72 -6.06
C GLU A 77 -11.98 -4.46 -5.69
N ASP A 78 -11.93 -5.29 -4.64
CA ASP A 78 -13.10 -6.04 -4.16
C ASP A 78 -13.94 -5.17 -3.22
N THR A 79 -15.17 -4.88 -3.61
CA THR A 79 -16.12 -4.06 -2.86
C THR A 79 -17.18 -4.88 -2.13
N SER A 80 -17.07 -6.20 -2.13
CA SER A 80 -18.00 -7.08 -1.41
C SER A 80 -17.84 -6.99 0.11
N TYR A 81 -16.70 -6.48 0.56
CA TYR A 81 -16.41 -6.23 1.99
C TYR A 81 -16.49 -4.74 2.33
N ALA A 82 -16.72 -4.46 3.60
CA ALA A 82 -16.53 -3.13 4.17
C ALA A 82 -15.11 -3.00 4.75
N TYR A 83 -14.44 -1.90 4.42
CA TYR A 83 -13.07 -1.63 4.86
C TYR A 83 -13.03 -0.39 5.74
N SER A 84 -12.22 -0.46 6.77
CA SER A 84 -11.82 0.68 7.58
C SER A 84 -10.34 0.97 7.32
N VAL A 85 -10.02 2.18 6.86
CA VAL A 85 -8.65 2.56 6.48
C VAL A 85 -8.18 3.71 7.35
N SER A 86 -7.17 3.46 8.17
CA SER A 86 -6.54 4.47 9.00
C SER A 86 -5.28 5.03 8.35
N ILE A 87 -5.03 6.33 8.53
CA ILE A 87 -3.80 7.02 8.12
C ILE A 87 -3.22 7.70 9.35
N SER A 88 -1.93 7.46 9.60
CA SER A 88 -1.26 8.09 10.75
C SER A 88 -1.38 9.63 10.69
N GLY A 89 -1.74 10.25 11.82
CA GLY A 89 -1.97 11.69 11.91
C GLY A 89 -3.33 12.17 11.42
N GLN A 90 -4.26 11.26 11.07
CA GLN A 90 -5.67 11.54 10.83
C GLN A 90 -6.50 10.91 11.95
N ASP A 91 -7.48 11.64 12.48
CA ASP A 91 -8.28 11.21 13.65
C ASP A 91 -9.35 10.18 13.26
N ASP A 92 -9.96 10.31 12.08
CA ASP A 92 -11.04 9.46 11.64
C ASP A 92 -10.59 8.50 10.52
N PRO A 93 -10.98 7.21 10.59
CA PRO A 93 -10.73 6.26 9.51
C PRO A 93 -11.63 6.52 8.30
N PHE A 94 -11.13 6.19 7.12
CA PHE A 94 -11.89 6.20 5.87
C PHE A 94 -12.64 4.88 5.71
N THR A 95 -13.90 4.94 5.28
CA THR A 95 -14.67 3.74 4.97
C THR A 95 -14.72 3.52 3.46
N LEU A 96 -14.35 2.33 3.01
CA LEU A 96 -14.44 1.87 1.62
C LEU A 96 -15.29 0.59 1.56
N GLY A 97 -15.80 0.26 0.39
CA GLY A 97 -16.66 -0.91 0.16
C GLY A 97 -18.01 -0.54 -0.45
N GLY A 98 -18.78 -1.53 -0.90
CA GLY A 98 -20.03 -1.28 -1.62
C GLY A 98 -19.82 -0.44 -2.88
N GLU A 99 -20.39 0.76 -2.93
CA GLU A 99 -20.22 1.67 -4.07
C GLU A 99 -18.96 2.55 -3.96
N THR A 100 -18.34 2.64 -2.79
CA THR A 100 -17.19 3.50 -2.53
C THR A 100 -15.87 2.74 -2.73
N LYS A 101 -15.29 2.86 -3.91
CA LYS A 101 -14.01 2.19 -4.27
C LYS A 101 -12.78 3.00 -3.90
N THR A 102 -12.91 4.31 -3.74
CA THR A 102 -11.77 5.21 -3.57
C THR A 102 -12.04 6.28 -2.52
N ALA A 103 -11.00 6.69 -1.83
CA ALA A 103 -10.99 7.88 -0.99
C ALA A 103 -9.66 8.62 -1.16
N SER A 104 -9.60 9.86 -0.69
CA SER A 104 -8.36 10.61 -0.68
C SER A 104 -8.30 11.58 0.48
N VAL A 105 -7.11 11.76 1.03
CA VAL A 105 -6.79 12.83 1.98
C VAL A 105 -5.82 13.80 1.32
N THR A 106 -6.08 15.09 1.48
CA THR A 106 -5.28 16.19 0.92
C THR A 106 -4.80 17.10 2.04
N GLY A 107 -3.93 18.03 1.74
CA GLY A 107 -3.43 18.97 2.74
C GLY A 107 -2.36 18.37 3.64
N LEU A 108 -1.73 17.29 3.20
CA LEU A 108 -0.68 16.62 3.97
C LEU A 108 0.68 17.30 3.77
N GLY A 109 1.42 17.41 4.87
CA GLY A 109 2.80 17.84 4.85
C GLY A 109 3.76 16.76 4.37
N THR A 110 5.03 17.12 4.21
CA THR A 110 6.11 16.16 3.95
C THR A 110 6.31 15.25 5.15
N GLY A 111 6.57 13.97 4.88
CA GLY A 111 6.78 12.98 5.93
C GLY A 111 6.38 11.57 5.51
N THR A 112 6.61 10.64 6.43
CA THR A 112 6.19 9.24 6.28
C THR A 112 4.85 9.02 6.96
N TYR A 113 3.95 8.36 6.26
CA TYR A 113 2.61 8.02 6.73
C TYR A 113 2.41 6.51 6.69
N SER A 114 1.83 5.96 7.74
CA SER A 114 1.36 4.57 7.76
C SER A 114 -0.11 4.55 7.37
N VAL A 115 -0.46 3.70 6.41
CA VAL A 115 -1.83 3.52 5.90
C VAL A 115 -2.21 2.06 6.10
N CYS A 116 -3.18 1.78 6.98
CA CYS A 116 -3.59 0.43 7.34
C CYS A 116 -5.04 0.16 6.94
N PHE A 117 -5.25 -0.90 6.17
CA PHE A 117 -6.55 -1.41 5.76
C PHE A 117 -6.97 -2.55 6.68
N LYS A 118 -8.17 -2.48 7.22
CA LYS A 118 -8.86 -3.54 7.95
C LYS A 118 -10.16 -3.89 7.24
N VAL A 119 -10.65 -5.10 7.44
CA VAL A 119 -11.92 -5.57 6.89
C VAL A 119 -12.88 -5.85 8.04
N ASP A 120 -14.10 -5.31 7.97
CA ASP A 120 -15.11 -5.50 8.98
C ASP A 120 -15.48 -6.98 9.11
N GLY A 121 -15.51 -7.48 10.35
CA GLY A 121 -15.76 -8.89 10.64
C GLY A 121 -14.55 -9.81 10.44
N GLN A 122 -13.37 -9.26 10.07
CA GLN A 122 -12.12 -10.00 9.90
C GLN A 122 -11.04 -9.38 10.79
N GLU A 123 -11.14 -9.57 12.10
CA GLU A 123 -10.31 -8.88 13.11
C GLU A 123 -8.81 -9.18 12.96
N ALA A 124 -8.46 -10.37 12.45
CA ALA A 124 -7.08 -10.77 12.22
C ALA A 124 -6.47 -10.16 10.95
N TYR A 125 -7.30 -9.61 10.04
CA TYR A 125 -6.82 -9.03 8.79
C TYR A 125 -6.42 -7.57 8.98
N GLU A 126 -5.16 -7.28 8.74
CA GLU A 126 -4.63 -5.92 8.63
C GLU A 126 -3.52 -5.87 7.59
N GLN A 127 -3.64 -4.96 6.64
CA GLN A 127 -2.60 -4.71 5.64
C GLN A 127 -2.16 -3.25 5.72
N CYS A 128 -0.89 -3.02 6.06
CA CYS A 128 -0.33 -1.69 6.21
C CYS A 128 0.70 -1.37 5.11
N PHE A 129 0.71 -0.11 4.69
CA PHE A 129 1.66 0.47 3.76
C PHE A 129 2.37 1.66 4.42
N GLU A 130 3.68 1.75 4.26
CA GLU A 130 4.42 2.97 4.56
C GLU A 130 4.60 3.78 3.28
N VAL A 131 4.15 5.03 3.28
CA VAL A 131 4.24 5.93 2.15
C VAL A 131 4.92 7.24 2.54
N ASN A 132 5.66 7.82 1.61
CA ASN A 132 6.39 9.06 1.86
C ASN A 132 5.88 10.19 0.95
N ILE A 133 5.45 11.30 1.56
CA ILE A 133 5.20 12.56 0.87
C ILE A 133 6.51 13.34 0.85
N ALA A 134 7.13 13.40 -0.33
CA ALA A 134 8.39 14.08 -0.51
C ALA A 134 8.22 15.59 -0.67
N GLU A 135 9.26 16.33 -0.32
CA GLU A 135 9.38 17.75 -0.60
C GLU A 135 10.26 17.97 -1.85
N PRO A 136 9.94 18.91 -2.73
CA PRO A 136 10.81 19.23 -3.84
C PRO A 136 12.12 19.81 -3.33
N LYS A 137 13.20 19.58 -4.06
CA LYS A 137 14.49 20.19 -3.73
C LYS A 137 14.43 21.69 -3.94
N ALA A 138 15.07 22.44 -3.04
CA ALA A 138 15.22 23.89 -3.19
C ALA A 138 15.92 24.23 -4.52
N LEU A 139 15.38 25.20 -5.24
CA LEU A 139 16.08 25.77 -6.37
C LEU A 139 17.31 26.53 -5.86
N SER A 140 18.45 26.26 -6.43
CA SER A 140 19.65 27.01 -6.16
C SER A 140 20.37 27.42 -7.44
N VAL A 141 20.97 28.59 -7.40
CA VAL A 141 21.76 29.15 -8.49
C VAL A 141 23.13 29.55 -7.90
N PHE A 142 24.17 29.00 -8.46
CA PHE A 142 25.52 29.45 -8.22
C PHE A 142 26.03 30.14 -9.50
N ILE A 143 26.52 31.35 -9.36
CA ILE A 143 27.04 32.18 -10.47
C ILE A 143 28.52 32.43 -10.23
N ASP A 144 29.34 32.09 -11.22
CA ASP A 144 30.75 32.42 -11.27
C ASP A 144 31.04 33.37 -12.44
N VAL A 145 31.76 34.45 -12.15
CA VAL A 145 32.07 35.48 -13.13
C VAL A 145 33.58 35.58 -13.33
N ASP A 146 34.02 35.19 -14.50
CA ASP A 146 35.41 35.34 -14.94
C ASP A 146 35.56 36.69 -15.71
N ASN A 147 36.12 37.69 -15.04
CA ASN A 147 36.31 39.01 -15.61
C ASN A 147 37.42 39.04 -16.66
N ASP A 148 38.41 38.14 -16.56
CA ASP A 148 39.55 38.11 -17.47
C ASP A 148 39.12 37.57 -18.86
N ASN A 149 38.28 36.55 -18.85
CA ASN A 149 37.73 35.95 -20.07
C ASN A 149 36.34 36.51 -20.48
N ARG A 150 35.77 37.40 -19.65
CA ARG A 150 34.42 37.97 -19.84
C ARG A 150 33.33 36.89 -19.97
N THR A 151 33.43 35.84 -19.18
CA THR A 151 32.48 34.77 -19.18
C THR A 151 31.74 34.66 -17.84
N THR A 152 30.49 34.20 -17.89
CA THR A 152 29.71 33.91 -16.69
C THR A 152 29.23 32.49 -16.80
N SER A 153 29.49 31.68 -15.79
CA SER A 153 28.95 30.34 -15.65
C SER A 153 27.87 30.31 -14.57
N MET A 154 26.83 29.51 -14.83
CA MET A 154 25.73 29.29 -13.86
C MET A 154 25.59 27.82 -13.60
N GLN A 155 25.57 27.43 -12.32
CA GLN A 155 25.20 26.12 -11.88
C GLN A 155 23.80 26.17 -11.28
N LEU A 156 22.87 25.42 -11.85
CA LEU A 156 21.47 25.40 -11.46
C LEU A 156 21.16 24.03 -10.85
N SER A 157 20.42 23.98 -9.75
CA SER A 157 19.99 22.73 -9.14
C SER A 157 18.59 22.86 -8.53
N GLY A 158 17.92 21.72 -8.32
CA GLY A 158 16.58 21.64 -7.71
C GLY A 158 15.46 21.44 -8.72
N SER A 159 15.73 21.46 -10.05
CA SER A 159 14.75 21.12 -11.09
C SER A 159 15.40 20.29 -12.19
N SER A 160 14.58 19.66 -13.03
CA SER A 160 15.03 18.98 -14.25
C SER A 160 15.07 19.91 -15.47
N THR A 161 14.40 21.06 -15.40
CA THR A 161 14.32 22.04 -16.49
C THR A 161 14.42 23.45 -15.91
N TYR A 162 15.11 24.32 -16.60
CA TYR A 162 15.29 25.71 -16.23
C TYR A 162 15.08 26.63 -17.44
N ASN A 163 14.50 27.78 -17.21
CA ASN A 163 14.49 28.87 -18.18
C ASN A 163 15.32 30.01 -17.60
N VAL A 164 16.39 30.34 -18.28
CA VAL A 164 17.27 31.43 -17.88
C VAL A 164 17.11 32.58 -18.87
N GLU A 165 16.91 33.78 -18.39
CA GLU A 165 16.84 34.98 -19.21
C GLU A 165 18.00 35.93 -18.85
N VAL A 166 18.80 36.27 -19.85
CA VAL A 166 19.93 37.23 -19.69
C VAL A 166 19.77 38.32 -20.75
N ASN A 167 19.62 39.56 -20.31
CA ASN A 167 19.44 40.74 -21.19
C ASN A 167 18.31 40.53 -22.23
N GLY A 168 17.21 39.90 -21.85
CA GLY A 168 16.07 39.65 -22.70
C GLY A 168 16.22 38.46 -23.65
N GLN A 169 17.35 37.74 -23.63
CA GLN A 169 17.54 36.47 -24.33
C GLN A 169 17.28 35.28 -23.38
N ARG A 170 16.52 34.31 -23.87
CA ARG A 170 16.18 33.08 -23.13
C ARG A 170 17.08 31.93 -23.55
N TYR A 171 17.51 31.18 -22.55
CA TYR A 171 18.32 29.97 -22.65
C TYR A 171 17.55 28.83 -21.93
N ASN A 172 17.47 27.66 -22.58
CA ASN A 172 16.78 26.46 -22.05
C ASN A 172 17.80 25.36 -21.79
#